data_f1d25e9491e133dfaf9bf5a409fe0be9
#
_entry.id   f1d25e9491e133dfaf9bf5a409fe0be9
#
_cell.length_a   1.000
_cell.length_b   1.000
_cell.length_c   1.000
_cell.angle_alpha   90.00
_cell.angle_beta   90.00
_cell.angle_gamma   90.00
#
_symmetry.space_group_name_H-M   'P 1'
#
loop_
_entity.id
_entity.type
_entity.pdbx_description
1 polymer ?
#
loop_
_entity_poly.entity_id
_entity_poly.type
_entity_poly.pdbx_seq_one_letter_code
_entity_poly.pdbx_strand_id
1 'polypeptide(L)'
;MNPKLTKAILLVVLLASPWLFVQGWIFVAAQDEPIASMETCSETSANCAHLGGGMDYRMESLPTILERSMEDVRSDLSAYVTDCNCDVLAEEETDSGYYLHFVEHTSFWLFPDDVLISIEIVGQNTVRIELH
;
A
#
# COMPACT_ATOMS: atom_id res chain seq x y z
N MET A 1 -13.47 -27.59 -35.44
CA MET A 1 -12.35 -26.84 -34.82
C MET A 1 -11.06 -27.60 -35.08
N ASN A 2 -9.98 -26.95 -35.52
CA ASN A 2 -8.72 -27.61 -35.85
C ASN A 2 -8.10 -28.22 -34.56
N PRO A 3 -7.81 -29.56 -34.51
CA PRO A 3 -7.31 -30.22 -33.30
C PRO A 3 -5.98 -29.65 -32.79
N LYS A 4 -5.17 -29.06 -33.64
CA LYS A 4 -3.93 -28.36 -33.21
C LYS A 4 -4.25 -27.07 -32.48
N LEU A 5 -5.26 -26.32 -32.98
CA LEU A 5 -5.71 -25.09 -32.34
C LEU A 5 -6.32 -25.37 -30.94
N THR A 6 -7.14 -26.42 -30.86
CA THR A 6 -7.74 -26.84 -29.58
C THR A 6 -6.67 -27.21 -28.53
N LYS A 7 -5.65 -27.97 -28.94
CA LYS A 7 -4.53 -28.32 -28.03
C LYS A 7 -3.73 -27.10 -27.59
N ALA A 8 -3.49 -26.15 -28.50
CA ALA A 8 -2.80 -24.91 -28.15
C ALA A 8 -3.59 -24.06 -27.16
N ILE A 9 -4.90 -23.91 -27.35
CA ILE A 9 -5.79 -23.18 -26.43
C ILE A 9 -5.81 -23.87 -25.04
N LEU A 10 -5.93 -25.19 -25.00
CA LEU A 10 -5.91 -25.93 -23.74
C LEU A 10 -4.59 -25.76 -22.99
N LEU A 11 -3.46 -25.75 -23.70
CA LEU A 11 -2.16 -25.53 -23.09
C LEU A 11 -2.04 -24.12 -22.50
N VAL A 12 -2.50 -23.10 -23.23
CA VAL A 12 -2.49 -21.70 -22.75
C VAL A 12 -3.37 -21.55 -21.51
N VAL A 13 -4.58 -22.12 -21.50
CA VAL A 13 -5.49 -22.10 -20.35
C VAL A 13 -4.86 -22.82 -19.16
N LEU A 14 -4.22 -23.97 -19.37
CA LEU A 14 -3.55 -24.69 -18.29
C LEU A 14 -2.39 -23.90 -17.68
N LEU A 15 -1.60 -23.23 -18.50
CA LEU A 15 -0.48 -22.41 -18.05
C LEU A 15 -0.94 -21.11 -17.35
N ALA A 16 -2.06 -20.54 -17.79
CA ALA A 16 -2.64 -19.35 -17.18
C ALA A 16 -3.47 -19.64 -15.93
N SER A 17 -3.91 -20.89 -15.73
CA SER A 17 -4.85 -21.25 -14.65
C SER A 17 -4.36 -20.92 -13.23
N PRO A 18 -3.07 -21.09 -12.85
CA PRO A 18 -2.61 -20.70 -11.52
C PRO A 18 -2.76 -19.19 -11.27
N TRP A 19 -2.41 -18.39 -12.28
CA TRP A 19 -2.53 -16.92 -12.19
C TRP A 19 -4.00 -16.50 -12.12
N LEU A 20 -4.87 -17.05 -12.97
CA LEU A 20 -6.31 -16.77 -12.95
C LEU A 20 -6.96 -17.18 -11.62
N PHE A 21 -6.51 -18.30 -11.03
CA PHE A 21 -6.99 -18.73 -9.72
C PHE A 21 -6.61 -17.72 -8.63
N VAL A 22 -5.37 -17.24 -8.61
CA VAL A 22 -4.91 -16.23 -7.66
C VAL A 22 -5.69 -14.92 -7.84
N GLN A 23 -5.89 -14.45 -9.08
CA GLN A 23 -6.70 -13.24 -9.33
C GLN A 23 -8.15 -13.41 -8.86
N GLY A 24 -8.75 -14.56 -9.13
CA GLY A 24 -10.11 -14.86 -8.63
C GLY A 24 -10.18 -14.90 -7.11
N TRP A 25 -9.15 -15.41 -6.46
CA TRP A 25 -9.05 -15.40 -4.99
C TRP A 25 -8.90 -13.98 -4.43
N ILE A 26 -8.00 -13.16 -4.99
CA ILE A 26 -7.82 -11.77 -4.59
C ILE A 26 -9.14 -11.01 -4.71
N PHE A 27 -9.83 -11.14 -5.85
CA PHE A 27 -11.12 -10.47 -6.09
C PHE A 27 -12.19 -10.81 -5.04
N VAL A 28 -12.17 -12.01 -4.47
CA VAL A 28 -13.17 -12.45 -3.48
C VAL A 28 -12.72 -12.19 -2.04
N ALA A 29 -11.43 -12.32 -1.75
CA ALA A 29 -10.91 -12.38 -0.39
C ALA A 29 -10.18 -11.10 0.05
N ALA A 30 -9.67 -10.31 -0.89
CA ALA A 30 -8.98 -9.05 -0.61
C ALA A 30 -9.81 -7.91 -1.20
N GLN A 31 -10.79 -7.43 -0.45
CA GLN A 31 -11.57 -6.25 -0.79
C GLN A 31 -10.90 -5.04 -0.15
N ASP A 32 -10.62 -4.04 -0.96
CA ASP A 32 -10.01 -2.79 -0.52
C ASP A 32 -11.05 -1.98 0.28
N GLU A 33 -10.90 -1.98 1.60
CA GLU A 33 -11.75 -1.21 2.51
C GLU A 33 -10.94 -0.05 3.12
N PRO A 34 -11.50 1.17 3.20
CA PRO A 34 -10.80 2.29 3.81
C PRO A 34 -10.54 2.05 5.30
N ILE A 35 -9.29 2.16 5.72
CA ILE A 35 -8.86 2.13 7.11
C ILE A 35 -8.79 3.58 7.59
N ALA A 36 -9.48 3.90 8.68
CA ALA A 36 -9.65 5.28 9.15
C ALA A 36 -8.61 5.72 10.19
N SER A 37 -7.73 4.82 10.62
CA SER A 37 -6.72 5.12 11.65
C SER A 37 -5.49 4.26 11.49
N MET A 38 -4.35 4.76 11.98
CA MET A 38 -3.11 3.98 12.02
C MET A 38 -3.29 2.70 12.83
N GLU A 39 -2.83 1.61 12.26
CA GLU A 39 -2.80 0.29 12.90
C GLU A 39 -1.38 -0.05 13.35
N THR A 40 -1.26 -1.04 14.20
CA THR A 40 0.03 -1.57 14.64
C THR A 40 0.17 -3.02 14.23
N CYS A 41 1.39 -3.41 13.84
CA CYS A 41 1.66 -4.79 13.48
C CYS A 41 1.44 -5.71 14.69
N SER A 42 0.70 -6.80 14.48
CA SER A 42 0.64 -7.88 15.47
C SER A 42 1.94 -8.69 15.47
N GLU A 43 2.32 -9.25 16.61
CA GLU A 43 3.52 -10.10 16.73
C GLU A 43 3.50 -11.33 15.80
N THR A 44 2.32 -11.75 15.38
CA THR A 44 2.11 -12.90 14.49
C THR A 44 2.01 -12.51 13.02
N SER A 45 1.99 -11.21 12.70
CA SER A 45 1.88 -10.76 11.31
C SER A 45 3.15 -11.09 10.53
N ALA A 46 2.98 -11.79 9.39
CA ALA A 46 4.08 -12.11 8.51
C ALA A 46 4.38 -10.99 7.49
N ASN A 47 3.38 -10.17 7.16
CA ASN A 47 3.41 -9.22 6.05
C ASN A 47 3.13 -7.78 6.53
N CYS A 48 3.54 -7.43 7.74
CA CYS A 48 3.35 -6.12 8.28
C CYS A 48 4.70 -5.46 8.56
N ALA A 49 4.79 -4.16 8.30
CA ALA A 49 5.90 -3.31 8.68
C ALA A 49 5.35 -2.02 9.26
N HIS A 50 6.00 -1.45 10.27
CA HIS A 50 5.56 -0.23 10.93
C HIS A 50 6.75 0.64 11.33
N LEU A 51 6.65 1.94 11.11
CA LEU A 51 7.64 2.94 11.47
C LEU A 51 6.97 4.07 12.24
N GLY A 52 7.51 4.44 13.39
CA GLY A 52 7.02 5.56 14.18
C GLY A 52 6.00 5.15 15.25
N GLY A 53 5.29 6.13 15.83
CA GLY A 53 4.32 5.88 16.91
C GLY A 53 4.92 5.27 18.20
N GLY A 54 6.27 5.21 18.31
CA GLY A 54 6.98 4.57 19.41
C GLY A 54 7.24 3.06 19.23
N MET A 55 6.92 2.51 18.04
CA MET A 55 7.14 1.12 17.71
C MET A 55 7.63 1.00 16.26
N ASP A 56 8.90 0.62 16.09
CA ASP A 56 9.44 0.25 14.77
C ASP A 56 9.39 -1.28 14.64
N TYR A 57 8.67 -1.76 13.63
CA TYR A 57 8.54 -3.18 13.33
C TYR A 57 8.91 -3.46 11.89
N ARG A 58 9.95 -4.27 11.68
CA ARG A 58 10.52 -4.61 10.36
C ARG A 58 10.91 -3.41 9.48
N MET A 59 11.03 -2.24 10.08
CA MET A 59 11.61 -1.08 9.46
C MET A 59 12.98 -0.85 10.11
N GLU A 60 14.02 -0.70 9.30
CA GLU A 60 15.31 -0.22 9.81
C GLU A 60 15.13 1.22 10.30
N SER A 61 16.01 1.67 11.20
CA SER A 61 15.92 2.98 11.87
C SER A 61 15.97 4.14 10.87
N LEU A 62 14.86 4.37 10.21
CA LEU A 62 14.63 5.54 9.36
C LEU A 62 14.20 6.72 10.24
N PRO A 63 14.59 7.94 9.87
CA PRO A 63 14.13 9.11 10.62
C PRO A 63 12.61 9.26 10.49
N THR A 64 11.91 9.30 11.61
CA THR A 64 10.46 9.62 11.67
C THR A 64 10.18 11.11 11.67
N ILE A 65 11.20 11.95 11.90
CA ILE A 65 11.12 13.40 11.89
C ILE A 65 11.87 13.93 10.67
N LEU A 66 11.16 14.69 9.84
CA LEU A 66 11.72 15.32 8.64
C LEU A 66 11.72 16.84 8.81
N GLU A 67 12.85 17.46 8.52
CA GLU A 67 12.98 18.93 8.43
C GLU A 67 12.43 19.42 7.07
N ARG A 68 11.14 19.24 6.88
CA ARG A 68 10.38 19.61 5.66
C ARG A 68 9.00 20.13 6.03
N SER A 69 8.45 20.98 5.17
CA SER A 69 7.08 21.44 5.34
C SER A 69 6.08 20.32 5.05
N MET A 70 4.89 20.39 5.65
CA MET A 70 3.77 19.50 5.35
C MET A 70 3.44 19.51 3.86
N GLU A 71 3.42 20.67 3.25
CA GLU A 71 3.09 20.85 1.83
C GLU A 71 4.08 20.12 0.91
N ASP A 72 5.38 20.19 1.20
CA ASP A 72 6.41 19.50 0.41
C ASP A 72 6.26 17.98 0.52
N VAL A 73 6.03 17.47 1.74
CA VAL A 73 5.88 16.02 1.97
C VAL A 73 4.61 15.50 1.31
N ARG A 74 3.51 16.25 1.44
CA ARG A 74 2.23 15.91 0.79
C ARG A 74 2.35 15.91 -0.74
N SER A 75 3.06 16.89 -1.30
CA SER A 75 3.32 16.96 -2.74
C SER A 75 4.09 15.73 -3.24
N ASP A 76 5.11 15.30 -2.50
CA ASP A 76 5.89 14.12 -2.85
C ASP A 76 5.05 12.83 -2.75
N LEU A 77 4.20 12.71 -1.72
CA LEU A 77 3.28 11.58 -1.58
C LEU A 77 2.25 11.53 -2.71
N SER A 78 1.69 12.67 -3.08
CA SER A 78 0.74 12.75 -4.20
C SER A 78 1.40 12.35 -5.53
N ALA A 79 2.66 12.78 -5.74
CA ALA A 79 3.43 12.36 -6.90
C ALA A 79 3.69 10.84 -6.88
N TYR A 80 4.10 10.28 -5.74
CA TYR A 80 4.31 8.84 -5.59
C TYR A 80 3.05 8.03 -5.90
N VAL A 81 1.91 8.38 -5.29
CA VAL A 81 0.62 7.71 -5.50
C VAL A 81 0.18 7.76 -6.97
N THR A 82 0.46 8.88 -7.64
CA THR A 82 0.18 9.02 -9.07
C THR A 82 1.11 8.13 -9.92
N ASP A 83 2.40 8.13 -9.61
CA ASP A 83 3.40 7.38 -10.37
C ASP A 83 3.27 5.86 -10.20
N CYS A 84 2.89 5.38 -9.00
CA CYS A 84 2.59 3.97 -8.77
C CYS A 84 1.25 3.53 -9.35
N ASN A 85 0.39 4.46 -9.73
CA ASN A 85 -1.01 4.19 -10.09
C ASN A 85 -1.74 3.45 -8.96
N CYS A 86 -1.48 3.90 -7.72
CA CYS A 86 -2.03 3.33 -6.51
C CYS A 86 -3.47 3.82 -6.28
N ASP A 87 -4.29 3.00 -5.65
CA ASP A 87 -5.67 3.33 -5.34
C ASP A 87 -5.78 4.00 -3.97
N VAL A 88 -6.16 5.29 -3.94
CA VAL A 88 -6.40 6.02 -2.68
C VAL A 88 -7.76 5.63 -2.12
N LEU A 89 -7.78 5.09 -0.90
CA LEU A 89 -8.99 4.66 -0.21
C LEU A 89 -9.48 5.65 0.84
N ALA A 90 -8.55 6.35 1.51
CA ALA A 90 -8.88 7.39 2.47
C ALA A 90 -7.81 8.51 2.44
N GLU A 91 -8.27 9.73 2.56
CA GLU A 91 -7.44 10.92 2.68
C GLU A 91 -8.11 11.90 3.63
N GLU A 92 -7.38 12.35 4.66
CA GLU A 92 -7.90 13.30 5.64
C GLU A 92 -6.83 14.35 5.95
N GLU A 93 -7.22 15.61 5.88
CA GLU A 93 -6.36 16.75 6.22
C GLU A 93 -6.97 17.51 7.40
N THR A 94 -6.14 17.83 8.39
CA THR A 94 -6.49 18.63 9.55
C THR A 94 -5.49 19.76 9.74
N ASP A 95 -5.80 20.75 10.60
CA ASP A 95 -4.89 21.86 10.92
C ASP A 95 -3.56 21.37 11.53
N SER A 96 -3.50 20.17 12.07
CA SER A 96 -2.33 19.61 12.77
C SER A 96 -1.66 18.44 12.05
N GLY A 97 -2.25 17.91 10.98
CA GLY A 97 -1.72 16.73 10.32
C GLY A 97 -2.45 16.32 9.06
N TYR A 98 -1.94 15.24 8.50
CA TYR A 98 -2.47 14.62 7.27
C TYR A 98 -2.42 13.11 7.41
N TYR A 99 -3.47 12.45 6.96
CA TYR A 99 -3.59 11.00 6.91
C TYR A 99 -3.89 10.55 5.48
N LEU A 100 -3.22 9.49 5.05
CA LEU A 100 -3.40 8.90 3.74
C LEU A 100 -3.40 7.37 3.85
N HIS A 101 -4.41 6.74 3.26
CA HIS A 101 -4.45 5.30 3.03
C HIS A 101 -4.57 5.03 1.54
N PHE A 102 -3.66 4.27 1.00
CA PHE A 102 -3.70 3.82 -0.39
C PHE A 102 -3.27 2.36 -0.50
N VAL A 103 -3.64 1.74 -1.61
CA VAL A 103 -3.28 0.35 -1.92
C VAL A 103 -2.29 0.34 -3.06
N GLU A 104 -1.17 -0.34 -2.85
CA GLU A 104 -0.18 -0.63 -3.87
C GLU A 104 -0.30 -2.10 -4.30
N HIS A 105 -0.23 -2.37 -5.61
CA HIS A 105 -0.34 -3.72 -6.13
C HIS A 105 1.02 -4.26 -6.58
N THR A 106 1.37 -5.47 -6.15
CA THR A 106 2.58 -6.14 -6.63
C THR A 106 2.55 -6.35 -8.15
N SER A 107 3.71 -6.19 -8.81
CA SER A 107 3.79 -6.08 -10.28
C SER A 107 3.26 -7.29 -11.06
N PHE A 108 3.35 -8.51 -10.53
CA PHE A 108 2.99 -9.73 -11.25
C PHE A 108 1.71 -10.38 -10.74
N TRP A 109 1.60 -10.56 -9.43
CA TRP A 109 0.47 -11.23 -8.82
C TRP A 109 -0.67 -10.28 -8.48
N LEU A 110 -0.44 -8.97 -8.53
CA LEU A 110 -1.39 -7.93 -8.17
C LEU A 110 -1.95 -8.12 -6.75
N PHE A 111 -1.12 -8.61 -5.82
CA PHE A 111 -1.50 -8.63 -4.42
C PHE A 111 -1.63 -7.19 -3.93
N PRO A 112 -2.75 -6.85 -3.28
CA PRO A 112 -2.90 -5.54 -2.66
C PRO A 112 -2.08 -5.50 -1.36
N ASP A 113 -1.33 -4.42 -1.20
CA ASP A 113 -0.61 -4.07 0.02
C ASP A 113 -1.17 -2.72 0.50
N ASP A 114 -1.79 -2.70 1.68
CA ASP A 114 -2.28 -1.47 2.31
C ASP A 114 -1.11 -0.65 2.82
N VAL A 115 -1.09 0.64 2.49
CA VAL A 115 -0.10 1.60 2.96
C VAL A 115 -0.81 2.73 3.68
N LEU A 116 -0.58 2.85 4.98
CA LEU A 116 -1.13 3.90 5.82
C LEU A 116 -0.03 4.87 6.22
N ILE A 117 -0.26 6.15 6.00
CA ILE A 117 0.68 7.21 6.35
C ILE A 117 -0.03 8.25 7.21
N SER A 118 0.54 8.54 8.36
CA SER A 118 0.13 9.67 9.19
C SER A 118 1.29 10.67 9.31
N ILE A 119 1.00 11.93 9.09
CA ILE A 119 1.97 13.03 9.18
C ILE A 119 1.44 14.06 10.17
N GLU A 120 2.24 14.37 11.17
CA GLU A 120 1.95 15.37 12.20
C GLU A 120 2.89 16.57 12.04
N ILE A 121 2.35 17.79 12.11
CA ILE A 121 3.14 19.01 12.14
C ILE A 121 3.71 19.19 13.55
N VAL A 122 5.03 19.09 13.71
CA VAL A 122 5.73 19.25 14.98
C VAL A 122 6.53 20.54 15.07
N GLY A 123 6.64 21.28 13.98
CA GLY A 123 7.34 22.58 13.89
C GLY A 123 7.00 23.32 12.62
N GLN A 124 7.54 24.53 12.46
CA GLN A 124 7.21 25.40 11.32
C GLN A 124 7.57 24.77 9.96
N ASN A 125 8.68 24.03 9.89
CA ASN A 125 9.13 23.27 8.72
C ASN A 125 9.59 21.88 9.16
N THR A 126 8.83 21.25 10.05
CA THR A 126 9.21 19.96 10.60
C THR A 126 7.96 19.13 10.78
N VAL A 127 7.97 17.92 10.25
CA VAL A 127 6.88 16.97 10.38
C VAL A 127 7.39 15.67 11.00
N ARG A 128 6.49 14.97 11.70
CA ARG A 128 6.68 13.58 12.13
C ARG A 128 5.86 12.68 11.23
N ILE A 129 6.46 11.57 10.80
CA ILE A 129 5.80 10.57 9.95
C ILE A 129 5.64 9.28 10.72
N GLU A 130 4.50 8.66 10.59
CA GLU A 130 4.19 7.30 10.98
C GLU A 130 3.73 6.54 9.72
N LEU A 131 4.26 5.34 9.49
CA LEU A 131 4.01 4.52 8.31
C LEU A 131 3.67 3.09 8.74
N HIS A 132 2.62 2.52 8.11
CA HIS A 132 2.21 1.13 8.33
C HIS A 132 1.99 0.43 6.98
#